data_c925a66bc0e8321b1e5b33ec16034d01
#
_entry.id   c925a66bc0e8321b1e5b33ec16034d01
#
_cell.length_a   1.000
_cell.length_b   1.000
_cell.length_c   1.000
_cell.angle_alpha   90.00
_cell.angle_beta   90.00
_cell.angle_gamma   90.00
#
_symmetry.space_group_name_H-M   'P 1'
#
loop_
_entity.id
_entity.type
_entity.pdbx_description
1 polymer ?
#
loop_
_entity_poly.entity_id
_entity_poly.type
_entity_poly.pdbx_seq_one_letter_code
_entity_poly.pdbx_strand_id
1 'polypeptide(L)'
;MSTTPKSQTPTADLVAALAELDNVKANKVNPGFKNRYVSLDALLDAIKPILFEHNLALIQTLVSEEGKVGINTAFLHASGERFDFGRLMVKAEGLDAQKIGGAITYIRRQSIQTAYGISVDLDDDGAVAASGFRSAAVSQSAPAFSPTPRPLTK
;
A
#
# COMPACT_ATOMS: atom_id res chain seq x y z
N MET A 1 -2.06 -12.61 38.76
CA MET A 1 -0.93 -13.19 38.03
C MET A 1 -0.52 -12.19 36.99
N SER A 2 0.58 -11.46 37.22
CA SER A 2 1.12 -10.52 36.20
C SER A 2 1.73 -11.34 35.06
N THR A 3 1.09 -11.35 33.94
CA THR A 3 1.74 -11.80 32.70
C THR A 3 2.74 -10.71 32.31
N THR A 4 4.01 -10.96 32.58
CA THR A 4 5.11 -10.18 32.01
C THR A 4 4.92 -10.16 30.49
N PRO A 5 4.81 -8.98 29.83
CA PRO A 5 4.71 -8.93 28.39
C PRO A 5 5.98 -9.57 27.82
N LYS A 6 5.80 -10.59 26.99
CA LYS A 6 6.88 -11.19 26.22
C LYS A 6 7.51 -10.05 25.44
N SER A 7 8.76 -9.72 25.72
CA SER A 7 9.51 -8.69 24.98
C SER A 7 9.55 -9.11 23.53
N GLN A 8 8.62 -8.58 22.73
CA GLN A 8 8.61 -8.78 21.29
C GLN A 8 9.62 -7.81 20.69
N THR A 9 10.35 -8.26 19.69
CA THR A 9 11.25 -7.36 18.96
C THR A 9 10.39 -6.39 18.12
N PRO A 10 10.87 -5.17 17.82
CA PRO A 10 10.14 -4.23 16.96
C PRO A 10 9.67 -4.84 15.64
N THR A 11 10.50 -5.73 15.06
CA THR A 11 10.14 -6.46 13.84
C THR A 11 9.01 -7.47 14.08
N ALA A 12 8.97 -8.14 15.24
CA ALA A 12 7.88 -9.05 15.58
C ALA A 12 6.56 -8.31 15.79
N ASP A 13 6.61 -7.13 16.43
CA ASP A 13 5.45 -6.24 16.59
C ASP A 13 4.94 -5.75 15.23
N LEU A 14 5.84 -5.38 14.30
CA LEU A 14 5.46 -5.03 12.95
C LEU A 14 4.77 -6.19 12.21
N VAL A 15 5.34 -7.38 12.26
CA VAL A 15 4.76 -8.57 11.61
C VAL A 15 3.38 -8.88 12.18
N ALA A 16 3.21 -8.79 13.50
CA ALA A 16 1.92 -9.01 14.16
C ALA A 16 0.88 -7.94 13.72
N ALA A 17 1.25 -6.67 13.71
CA ALA A 17 0.37 -5.59 13.25
C ALA A 17 -0.07 -5.75 11.78
N LEU A 18 0.86 -6.16 10.91
CA LEU A 18 0.54 -6.40 9.50
C LEU A 18 -0.36 -7.63 9.29
N ALA A 19 -0.21 -8.65 10.14
CA ALA A 19 -1.02 -9.87 10.05
C ALA A 19 -2.43 -9.71 10.63
N GLU A 20 -2.63 -8.75 11.53
CA GLU A 20 -3.92 -8.54 12.20
C GLU A 20 -4.92 -7.76 11.33
N LEU A 21 -4.45 -6.94 10.40
CA LEU A 21 -5.33 -6.13 9.58
C LEU A 21 -5.91 -6.93 8.42
N ASP A 22 -7.21 -7.13 8.46
CA ASP A 22 -7.98 -7.64 7.34
C ASP A 22 -8.23 -6.57 6.27
N ASN A 23 -8.71 -6.99 5.10
CA ASN A 23 -9.12 -6.07 4.04
C ASN A 23 -10.21 -5.11 4.54
N VAL A 24 -10.01 -3.81 4.28
CA VAL A 24 -10.95 -2.78 4.69
C VAL A 24 -12.03 -2.60 3.63
N LYS A 25 -13.31 -2.65 4.04
CA LYS A 25 -14.45 -2.51 3.12
C LYS A 25 -14.51 -1.12 2.49
N ALA A 26 -14.80 -1.09 1.20
CA ALA A 26 -15.02 0.15 0.48
C ALA A 26 -16.23 0.90 1.05
N ASN A 27 -16.06 2.18 1.40
CA ASN A 27 -17.09 3.02 2.01
C ASN A 27 -17.54 4.19 1.14
N LYS A 28 -16.90 4.42 0.00
CA LYS A 28 -17.22 5.51 -0.94
C LYS A 28 -17.21 5.03 -2.39
N VAL A 29 -17.93 5.75 -3.24
CA VAL A 29 -17.97 5.53 -4.70
C VAL A 29 -17.33 6.73 -5.39
N ASN A 30 -16.45 6.49 -6.35
CA ASN A 30 -15.88 7.52 -7.20
C ASN A 30 -16.91 7.88 -8.30
N PRO A 31 -17.44 9.11 -8.33
CA PRO A 31 -18.48 9.47 -9.30
C PRO A 31 -17.98 9.46 -10.74
N GLY A 32 -16.68 9.68 -10.99
CA GLY A 32 -16.07 9.69 -12.32
C GLY A 32 -15.87 8.30 -12.91
N PHE A 33 -15.41 7.35 -12.11
CA PHE A 33 -15.06 6.00 -12.56
C PHE A 33 -16.05 4.93 -12.09
N LYS A 34 -17.05 5.28 -11.28
CA LYS A 34 -18.06 4.39 -10.72
C LYS A 34 -17.49 3.20 -9.92
N ASN A 35 -16.22 3.24 -9.56
CA ASN A 35 -15.60 2.24 -8.70
C ASN A 35 -15.71 2.63 -7.22
N ARG A 36 -15.79 1.63 -6.37
CA ARG A 36 -15.81 1.81 -4.91
C ARG A 36 -14.37 1.93 -4.39
N TYR A 37 -14.19 2.66 -3.30
CA TYR A 37 -12.90 2.80 -2.65
C TYR A 37 -13.06 3.03 -1.13
N VAL A 38 -12.01 2.72 -0.38
CA VAL A 38 -11.89 3.07 1.03
C VAL A 38 -11.39 4.50 1.13
N SER A 39 -12.07 5.36 1.89
CA SER A 39 -11.58 6.72 2.14
C SER A 39 -10.36 6.69 3.07
N LEU A 40 -9.57 7.76 3.03
CA LEU A 40 -8.36 7.84 3.87
C LEU A 40 -8.69 7.83 5.36
N ASP A 41 -9.77 8.51 5.77
CA ASP A 41 -10.27 8.53 7.13
C ASP A 41 -10.65 7.12 7.62
N ALA A 42 -11.48 6.38 6.87
CA ALA A 42 -11.87 5.02 7.22
C ALA A 42 -10.65 4.07 7.30
N LEU A 43 -9.69 4.24 6.40
CA LEU A 43 -8.45 3.45 6.43
C LEU A 43 -7.62 3.76 7.69
N LEU A 44 -7.46 5.05 8.02
CA LEU A 44 -6.73 5.47 9.23
C LEU A 44 -7.43 5.01 10.52
N ASP A 45 -8.76 5.04 10.56
CA ASP A 45 -9.54 4.58 11.71
C ASP A 45 -9.39 3.06 11.92
N ALA A 46 -9.24 2.30 10.83
CA ALA A 46 -9.00 0.85 10.92
C ALA A 46 -7.59 0.51 11.39
N ILE A 47 -6.56 1.20 10.88
CA ILE A 47 -5.16 0.81 11.13
C ILE A 47 -4.57 1.37 12.43
N LYS A 48 -4.97 2.58 12.85
CA LYS A 48 -4.36 3.24 14.03
C LYS A 48 -4.50 2.44 15.32
N PRO A 49 -5.65 1.85 15.66
CA PRO A 49 -5.77 1.03 16.86
C PRO A 49 -4.81 -0.16 16.84
N ILE A 50 -4.73 -0.88 15.72
CA ILE A 50 -3.84 -2.03 15.55
C ILE A 50 -2.38 -1.62 15.71
N LEU A 51 -1.96 -0.55 15.04
CA LEU A 51 -0.60 -0.05 15.18
C LEU A 51 -0.28 0.31 16.64
N PHE A 52 -1.21 0.98 17.33
CA PHE A 52 -1.03 1.37 18.73
C PHE A 52 -0.87 0.15 19.65
N GLU A 53 -1.67 -0.90 19.46
CA GLU A 53 -1.58 -2.15 20.25
C GLU A 53 -0.23 -2.86 20.06
N HIS A 54 0.41 -2.67 18.92
CA HIS A 54 1.74 -3.22 18.60
C HIS A 54 2.88 -2.20 18.77
N ASN A 55 2.67 -1.13 19.55
CA ASN A 55 3.69 -0.09 19.82
C ASN A 55 4.21 0.62 18.55
N LEU A 56 3.42 0.69 17.51
CA LEU A 56 3.75 1.31 16.23
C LEU A 56 2.94 2.58 15.98
N ALA A 57 3.53 3.51 15.25
CA ALA A 57 2.86 4.70 14.74
C ALA A 57 3.12 4.86 13.25
N LEU A 58 2.07 5.23 12.49
CA LEU A 58 2.20 5.60 11.09
C LEU A 58 2.79 7.00 10.96
N ILE A 59 3.84 7.13 10.16
CA ILE A 59 4.43 8.41 9.76
C ILE A 59 4.33 8.55 8.25
N GLN A 60 3.72 9.65 7.81
CA GLN A 60 3.70 10.04 6.40
C GLN A 60 4.24 11.46 6.28
N THR A 61 5.34 11.62 5.56
CA THR A 61 5.99 12.91 5.34
C THR A 61 5.84 13.34 3.89
N LEU A 62 5.48 14.61 3.68
CA LEU A 62 5.38 15.21 2.36
C LEU A 62 6.77 15.39 1.76
N VAL A 63 6.91 15.08 0.49
CA VAL A 63 8.11 15.30 -0.32
C VAL A 63 7.73 16.07 -1.57
N SER A 64 8.57 17.03 -1.96
CA SER A 64 8.40 17.78 -3.21
C SER A 64 9.73 17.82 -3.95
N GLU A 65 9.75 17.38 -5.20
CA GLU A 65 10.93 17.34 -6.07
C GLU A 65 10.53 17.60 -7.53
N GLU A 66 11.19 18.52 -8.19
CA GLU A 66 11.12 18.73 -9.66
C GLU A 66 9.70 18.63 -10.27
N GLY A 67 8.76 19.44 -9.77
CA GLY A 67 7.38 19.43 -10.30
C GLY A 67 6.55 18.20 -9.91
N LYS A 68 7.00 17.42 -8.93
CA LYS A 68 6.28 16.28 -8.34
C LYS A 68 6.03 16.52 -6.86
N VAL A 69 4.97 15.93 -6.35
CA VAL A 69 4.71 15.78 -4.91
C VAL A 69 4.59 14.33 -4.56
N GLY A 70 5.00 13.98 -3.36
CA GLY A 70 5.00 12.60 -2.91
C GLY A 70 4.85 12.46 -1.42
N ILE A 71 4.72 11.23 -0.99
CA ILE A 71 4.64 10.83 0.41
C ILE A 71 5.65 9.71 0.66
N ASN A 72 6.50 9.93 1.67
CA ASN A 72 7.23 8.83 2.31
C ASN A 72 6.32 8.22 3.37
N THR A 73 6.22 6.90 3.39
CA THR A 73 5.45 6.16 4.39
C THR A 73 6.40 5.31 5.22
N ALA A 74 6.28 5.39 6.53
CA ALA A 74 7.05 4.60 7.47
C ALA A 74 6.22 4.25 8.71
N PHE A 75 6.59 3.20 9.40
CA PHE A 75 6.14 2.93 10.77
C PHE A 75 7.28 3.17 11.75
N LEU A 76 6.99 3.87 12.83
CA LEU A 76 7.91 4.10 13.94
C LEU A 76 7.47 3.24 15.11
N HIS A 77 8.38 2.40 15.60
CA HIS A 77 8.17 1.62 16.82
C HIS A 77 8.53 2.44 18.07
N ALA A 78 7.89 2.15 19.20
CA ALA A 78 8.14 2.83 20.48
C ALA A 78 9.61 2.72 20.97
N SER A 79 10.37 1.74 20.51
CA SER A 79 11.82 1.63 20.76
C SER A 79 12.67 2.64 19.99
N GLY A 80 12.09 3.36 19.04
CA GLY A 80 12.78 4.25 18.09
C GLY A 80 13.17 3.60 16.75
N GLU A 81 12.93 2.29 16.59
CA GLU A 81 13.16 1.64 15.29
C GLU A 81 12.14 2.12 14.26
N ARG A 82 12.62 2.37 13.04
CA ARG A 82 11.83 2.89 11.93
C ARG A 82 11.82 1.90 10.77
N PHE A 83 10.63 1.60 10.26
CA PHE A 83 10.42 0.74 9.11
C PHE A 83 9.92 1.58 7.94
N ASP A 84 10.76 1.78 6.93
CA ASP A 84 10.43 2.57 5.74
C ASP A 84 9.81 1.69 4.64
N PHE A 85 8.66 2.14 4.12
CA PHE A 85 7.92 1.47 3.04
C PHE A 85 8.07 2.18 1.68
N GLY A 86 9.01 3.11 1.60
CA GLY A 86 9.33 3.80 0.37
C GLY A 86 8.51 5.05 0.13
N ARG A 87 8.62 5.55 -1.10
CA ARG A 87 8.11 6.82 -1.54
C ARG A 87 7.19 6.65 -2.74
N LEU A 88 6.01 7.25 -2.68
CA LEU A 88 5.11 7.37 -3.83
C LEU A 88 5.03 8.82 -4.30
N MET A 89 5.33 9.07 -5.57
CA MET A 89 5.38 10.39 -6.19
C MET A 89 4.39 10.50 -7.34
N VAL A 90 3.78 11.68 -7.50
CA VAL A 90 2.93 12.01 -8.65
C VAL A 90 3.32 13.36 -9.23
N LYS A 91 3.04 13.59 -10.52
CA LYS A 91 3.24 14.90 -11.14
C LYS A 91 2.32 15.93 -10.49
N ALA A 92 2.88 17.09 -10.17
CA ALA A 92 2.17 18.25 -9.62
C ALA A 92 2.34 19.52 -10.48
N GLU A 93 3.19 19.45 -11.50
CA GLU A 93 3.44 20.56 -12.41
C GLU A 93 2.14 21.02 -13.10
N GLY A 94 1.86 22.32 -13.06
CA GLY A 94 0.65 22.91 -13.64
C GLY A 94 -0.64 22.65 -12.84
N LEU A 95 -0.58 22.01 -11.69
CA LEU A 95 -1.74 21.80 -10.83
C LEU A 95 -1.93 22.98 -9.86
N ASP A 96 -3.19 23.35 -9.65
CA ASP A 96 -3.57 24.26 -8.57
C ASP A 96 -3.50 23.57 -7.19
N ALA A 97 -3.53 24.37 -6.12
CA ALA A 97 -3.42 23.87 -4.75
C ALA A 97 -4.50 22.85 -4.37
N GLN A 98 -5.71 22.97 -4.89
CA GLN A 98 -6.80 22.05 -4.62
C GLN A 98 -6.54 20.67 -5.26
N LYS A 99 -6.07 20.64 -6.48
CA LYS A 99 -5.69 19.41 -7.18
C LYS A 99 -4.48 18.72 -6.53
N ILE A 100 -3.49 19.53 -6.09
CA ILE A 100 -2.35 19.01 -5.30
C ILE A 100 -2.84 18.37 -4.01
N GLY A 101 -3.74 19.03 -3.27
CA GLY A 101 -4.33 18.47 -2.05
C GLY A 101 -5.06 17.14 -2.29
N GLY A 102 -5.82 17.05 -3.38
CA GLY A 102 -6.47 15.81 -3.83
C GLY A 102 -5.46 14.71 -4.16
N ALA A 103 -4.39 15.05 -4.89
CA ALA A 103 -3.31 14.12 -5.22
C ALA A 103 -2.62 13.59 -3.95
N ILE A 104 -2.30 14.47 -2.99
CA ILE A 104 -1.71 14.08 -1.71
C ILE A 104 -2.62 13.11 -0.95
N THR A 105 -3.90 13.38 -0.86
CA THR A 105 -4.88 12.50 -0.21
C THR A 105 -4.92 11.13 -0.88
N TYR A 106 -4.90 11.10 -2.21
CA TYR A 106 -4.87 9.88 -3.00
C TYR A 106 -3.60 9.05 -2.73
N ILE A 107 -2.41 9.66 -2.84
CA ILE A 107 -1.14 8.92 -2.66
C ILE A 107 -0.93 8.47 -1.21
N ARG A 108 -1.40 9.22 -0.21
CA ARG A 108 -1.37 8.80 1.19
C ARG A 108 -2.13 7.51 1.39
N ARG A 109 -3.34 7.42 0.84
CA ARG A 109 -4.17 6.21 0.90
C ARG A 109 -3.50 5.04 0.19
N GLN A 110 -3.01 5.24 -1.04
CA GLN A 110 -2.34 4.20 -1.83
C GLN A 110 -1.07 3.69 -1.13
N SER A 111 -0.28 4.59 -0.55
CA SER A 111 0.94 4.20 0.18
C SER A 111 0.64 3.33 1.40
N ILE A 112 -0.43 3.63 2.15
CA ILE A 112 -0.85 2.83 3.30
C ILE A 112 -1.30 1.44 2.83
N GLN A 113 -2.18 1.37 1.83
CA GLN A 113 -2.68 0.10 1.31
C GLN A 113 -1.53 -0.79 0.81
N THR A 114 -0.56 -0.19 0.11
CA THR A 114 0.63 -0.91 -0.36
C THR A 114 1.52 -1.38 0.80
N ALA A 115 1.74 -0.54 1.81
CA ALA A 115 2.58 -0.88 2.98
C ALA A 115 2.00 -2.06 3.78
N TYR A 116 0.68 -2.13 3.90
CA TYR A 116 -0.02 -3.23 4.57
C TYR A 116 -0.26 -4.45 3.67
N GLY A 117 -0.09 -4.32 2.35
CA GLY A 117 -0.44 -5.39 1.40
C GLY A 117 -1.93 -5.69 1.34
N ILE A 118 -2.79 -4.71 1.71
CA ILE A 118 -4.24 -4.87 1.68
C ILE A 118 -4.84 -4.42 0.35
N SER A 119 -5.86 -5.13 -0.10
CA SER A 119 -6.73 -4.71 -1.18
C SER A 119 -8.03 -4.11 -0.63
N VAL A 120 -8.68 -3.28 -1.43
CA VAL A 120 -10.04 -2.86 -1.13
C VAL A 120 -10.95 -4.05 -1.41
N ASP A 121 -11.68 -4.49 -0.40
CA ASP A 121 -12.74 -5.47 -0.61
C ASP A 121 -13.89 -4.75 -1.33
N LEU A 122 -13.96 -5.00 -2.62
CA LEU A 122 -15.12 -4.67 -3.43
C LEU A 122 -16.12 -5.77 -3.12
N ASP A 123 -17.15 -5.49 -2.30
CA ASP A 123 -18.31 -6.37 -2.23
C ASP A 123 -18.80 -6.56 -3.67
N ASP A 124 -18.34 -7.66 -4.29
CA ASP A 124 -18.63 -7.99 -5.67
C ASP A 124 -20.02 -8.60 -5.73
N ASP A 125 -21.01 -7.73 -5.84
CA ASP A 125 -22.30 -8.14 -6.41
C ASP A 125 -22.03 -8.43 -7.89
N GLY A 126 -21.39 -9.55 -8.16
CA GLY A 126 -21.16 -10.30 -9.41
C GLY A 126 -21.47 -9.71 -10.79
N ALA A 127 -21.60 -8.38 -10.96
CA ALA A 127 -22.15 -7.78 -12.16
C ALA A 127 -21.21 -6.86 -12.97
N VAL A 128 -19.98 -6.56 -12.50
CA VAL A 128 -19.11 -5.59 -13.20
C VAL A 128 -17.83 -6.20 -13.75
N ALA A 129 -17.51 -7.44 -13.45
CA ALA A 129 -16.32 -8.11 -13.99
C ALA A 129 -16.42 -8.53 -15.47
N ALA A 130 -17.58 -8.36 -16.13
CA ALA A 130 -17.82 -8.81 -17.49
C ALA A 130 -17.65 -7.74 -18.59
N SER A 131 -17.36 -6.48 -18.25
CA SER A 131 -17.26 -5.43 -19.26
C SER A 131 -16.05 -4.54 -19.06
N GLY A 132 -14.89 -4.94 -19.63
CA GLY A 132 -13.88 -3.92 -19.90
C GLY A 132 -12.42 -4.22 -19.77
N PHE A 133 -11.96 -5.46 -19.65
CA PHE A 133 -10.58 -5.79 -20.02
C PHE A 133 -10.55 -6.49 -21.38
N ARG A 134 -10.79 -5.72 -22.43
CA ARG A 134 -10.26 -6.10 -23.73
C ARG A 134 -8.77 -5.82 -23.70
N SER A 135 -8.04 -6.89 -23.44
CA SER A 135 -6.64 -7.09 -23.68
C SER A 135 -6.17 -6.35 -24.92
N ALA A 136 -5.32 -5.35 -24.75
CA ALA A 136 -4.31 -5.09 -25.75
C ALA A 136 -3.30 -6.24 -25.63
N ALA A 137 -3.38 -7.19 -26.53
CA ALA A 137 -2.44 -8.27 -26.65
C ALA A 137 -1.06 -7.68 -26.96
N VAL A 138 -0.23 -7.58 -25.93
CA VAL A 138 1.21 -7.41 -26.12
C VAL A 138 1.75 -8.81 -26.42
N SER A 139 1.95 -9.09 -27.70
CA SER A 139 2.76 -10.18 -28.19
C SER A 139 4.21 -9.94 -27.70
N GLN A 140 4.58 -10.55 -26.60
CA GLN A 140 5.98 -10.74 -26.23
C GLN A 140 6.32 -12.20 -26.47
N SER A 141 6.98 -12.45 -27.58
CA SER A 141 7.72 -13.68 -27.82
C SER A 141 8.83 -13.77 -26.76
N ALA A 142 8.69 -14.70 -25.84
CA ALA A 142 9.76 -15.05 -24.92
C ALA A 142 10.91 -15.71 -25.69
N PRO A 143 12.18 -15.32 -25.47
CA PRO A 143 13.31 -16.06 -26.02
C PRO A 143 13.40 -17.44 -25.36
N ALA A 144 13.41 -18.48 -26.18
CA ALA A 144 13.61 -19.84 -25.75
C ALA A 144 15.00 -20.00 -25.08
N PHE A 145 15.00 -20.35 -23.80
CA PHE A 145 16.22 -20.70 -23.09
C PHE A 145 16.54 -22.17 -23.40
N SER A 146 17.53 -22.41 -24.27
CA SER A 146 18.06 -23.74 -24.52
C SER A 146 19.21 -24.01 -23.52
N PRO A 147 19.13 -25.03 -22.66
CA PRO A 147 20.25 -25.40 -21.83
C PRO A 147 21.31 -26.12 -22.65
N THR A 148 22.51 -25.53 -22.73
CA THR A 148 23.69 -26.16 -23.33
C THR A 148 24.19 -27.28 -22.39
N PRO A 149 24.42 -28.51 -22.87
CA PRO A 149 24.97 -29.56 -22.02
C PRO A 149 26.46 -29.33 -21.78
N ARG A 150 26.86 -29.42 -20.51
CA ARG A 150 28.23 -29.31 -20.03
C ARG A 150 28.98 -30.60 -20.38
N PRO A 151 30.17 -30.54 -21.02
CA PRO A 151 30.95 -31.76 -21.28
C PRO A 151 31.57 -32.29 -19.99
N LEU A 152 31.44 -33.60 -19.79
CA LEU A 152 32.12 -34.36 -18.76
C LEU A 152 33.55 -34.55 -19.21
N THR A 153 34.52 -34.00 -18.48
CA THR A 153 35.93 -34.35 -18.60
C THR A 153 36.28 -35.53 -17.71
N LYS A 154 36.94 -36.50 -18.32
CA LYS A 154 37.52 -37.68 -17.64
C LYS A 154 38.64 -37.28 -16.70
#